data_6c711051993f503c76ef279dd130b5b2
#
_entry.id   6c711051993f503c76ef279dd130b5b2
#
_cell.length_a   1.000
_cell.length_b   1.000
_cell.length_c   1.000
_cell.angle_alpha   90.00
_cell.angle_beta   90.00
_cell.angle_gamma   90.00
#
_symmetry.space_group_name_H-M   'P 1'
#
loop_
_entity.id
_entity.type
_entity.pdbx_description
1 polymer ?
#
loop_
_entity_poly.entity_id
_entity_poly.type
_entity_poly.pdbx_seq_one_letter_code
_entity_poly.pdbx_strand_id
1 'polypeptide(L)'
;MKFHPFIFTVFVFSSAFAVDWQKVDELDGKSFYINISSIKKHNGFVYYSELIDFKEAIYGALSRISRFKANCATMEKASISITSYTGQMGKYIVINEAKNDGTRFIEDSQSSTLKFACARTK
;
A
#
# COMPACT_ATOMS: atom_id res chain seq x y z
N MET A 1 12.87 -35.93 -37.83
CA MET A 1 12.69 -35.43 -37.56
C MET A 1 12.72 -34.83 -36.70
N LYS A 2 12.62 -34.20 -36.47
CA LYS A 2 12.78 -33.58 -35.79
C LYS A 2 12.12 -32.95 -35.09
N PHE A 3 11.79 -32.77 -34.41
CA PHE A 3 11.27 -32.16 -33.76
C PHE A 3 11.63 -31.50 -32.87
N HIS A 4 11.32 -30.66 -32.53
CA HIS A 4 11.78 -30.01 -31.70
C HIS A 4 11.05 -29.69 -30.65
N PRO A 5 11.29 -29.50 -29.93
CA PRO A 5 10.80 -29.27 -28.92
C PRO A 5 10.63 -28.14 -28.61
N PHE A 6 9.95 -27.59 -28.47
CA PHE A 6 9.81 -26.58 -28.19
C PHE A 6 9.58 -26.27 -26.95
N ILE A 7 10.02 -25.59 -26.49
CA ILE A 7 10.07 -25.18 -25.39
C ILE A 7 9.41 -24.23 -25.11
N PHE A 8 8.70 -24.10 -24.56
CA PHE A 8 8.09 -23.37 -24.20
C PHE A 8 8.15 -22.96 -22.98
N THR A 9 8.41 -22.05 -22.67
CA THR A 9 8.64 -21.52 -21.69
C THR A 9 7.55 -20.85 -21.31
N VAL A 10 7.07 -20.99 -20.25
CA VAL A 10 6.07 -20.50 -19.90
C VAL A 10 6.35 -19.63 -18.96
N PHE A 11 6.17 -18.50 -18.95
CA PHE A 11 6.45 -17.65 -18.09
C PHE A 11 5.39 -17.32 -17.44
N VAL A 12 5.27 -17.43 -16.36
CA VAL A 12 4.42 -17.19 -15.65
C VAL A 12 4.63 -16.00 -15.10
N PHE A 13 4.12 -15.07 -15.31
CA PHE A 13 4.32 -13.94 -14.82
C PHE A 13 3.39 -13.78 -13.91
N SER A 14 3.53 -13.95 -12.89
CA SER A 14 2.81 -13.66 -11.91
C SER A 14 2.66 -12.27 -11.95
N SER A 15 2.06 -11.72 -12.42
CA SER A 15 1.85 -10.53 -12.54
C SER A 15 1.90 -9.71 -11.75
N ALA A 16 2.31 -9.84 -11.41
CA ALA A 16 2.52 -9.32 -10.75
C ALA A 16 2.48 -8.03 -10.49
N PHE A 17 2.16 -7.71 -9.68
CA PHE A 17 2.17 -6.62 -9.18
C PHE A 17 3.37 -6.48 -8.54
N ALA A 18 4.29 -5.90 -9.01
CA ALA A 18 5.43 -5.60 -8.39
C ALA A 18 5.04 -4.66 -7.34
N VAL A 19 5.30 -4.91 -6.17
CA VAL A 19 5.13 -4.00 -5.10
C VAL A 19 6.37 -3.15 -5.06
N ASP A 20 6.20 -1.86 -5.16
CA ASP A 20 7.32 -0.95 -5.16
C ASP A 20 7.17 -0.02 -3.97
N TRP A 21 7.57 -0.48 -2.79
CA TRP A 21 7.48 0.30 -1.58
C TRP A 21 8.60 1.34 -1.52
N GLN A 22 8.22 2.60 -1.50
CA GLN A 22 9.19 3.68 -1.33
C GLN A 22 8.97 4.35 0.02
N LYS A 23 10.06 4.48 0.79
CA LYS A 23 9.97 5.12 2.10
C LYS A 23 9.84 6.60 1.89
N VAL A 24 8.84 7.21 2.52
CA VAL A 24 8.58 8.62 2.38
C VAL A 24 8.73 9.38 3.70
N ASP A 25 8.78 8.68 4.81
CA ASP A 25 8.90 9.37 6.11
C ASP A 25 9.31 8.39 7.19
N GLU A 26 9.79 8.93 8.29
CA GLU A 26 10.13 8.15 9.45
C GLU A 26 9.90 9.03 10.65
N LEU A 27 9.12 8.56 11.63
CA LEU A 27 8.75 9.38 12.76
C LEU A 27 8.37 8.50 13.93
N ASP A 28 8.99 8.76 15.09
CA ASP A 28 8.61 8.08 16.33
C ASP A 28 8.58 6.56 16.24
N GLY A 29 9.60 5.98 15.65
CA GLY A 29 9.72 4.53 15.56
C GLY A 29 8.85 3.91 14.50
N LYS A 30 8.29 4.71 13.60
CA LYS A 30 7.51 4.23 12.50
C LYS A 30 8.15 4.67 11.20
N SER A 31 8.22 3.77 10.23
CA SER A 31 8.68 4.10 8.89
C SER A 31 7.49 3.99 7.96
N PHE A 32 7.26 5.02 7.16
CA PHE A 32 6.11 5.10 6.29
C PHE A 32 6.53 4.92 4.84
N TYR A 33 5.87 4.00 4.18
CA TYR A 33 6.17 3.68 2.79
C TYR A 33 4.90 3.82 1.95
N ILE A 34 5.06 4.16 0.69
CA ILE A 34 3.94 4.16 -0.24
C ILE A 34 4.30 3.23 -1.40
N ASN A 35 3.34 2.47 -1.88
CA ASN A 35 3.55 1.63 -3.05
C ASN A 35 3.34 2.51 -4.26
N ILE A 36 4.44 2.89 -4.92
CA ILE A 36 4.39 3.82 -6.04
C ILE A 36 3.47 3.30 -7.14
N SER A 37 3.52 2.01 -7.40
CA SER A 37 2.71 1.43 -8.49
C SER A 37 1.23 1.35 -8.14
N SER A 38 0.86 1.60 -6.89
CA SER A 38 -0.54 1.55 -6.50
C SER A 38 -1.24 2.90 -6.64
N ILE A 39 -0.50 3.97 -6.92
CA ILE A 39 -1.08 5.30 -6.95
C ILE A 39 -1.88 5.47 -8.24
N LYS A 40 -3.19 5.65 -8.13
CA LYS A 40 -4.06 5.78 -9.28
C LYS A 40 -5.13 6.82 -9.05
N LYS A 41 -5.44 7.59 -10.08
CA LYS A 41 -6.51 8.57 -9.99
C LYS A 41 -7.73 7.99 -10.70
N HIS A 42 -8.87 8.02 -10.03
CA HIS A 42 -10.10 7.48 -10.60
C HIS A 42 -11.28 8.27 -10.07
N ASN A 43 -12.10 8.80 -10.97
CA ASN A 43 -13.30 9.57 -10.63
C ASN A 43 -13.02 10.70 -9.64
N GLY A 44 -11.88 11.36 -9.82
CA GLY A 44 -11.56 12.50 -8.96
C GLY A 44 -10.91 12.17 -7.64
N PHE A 45 -10.77 10.88 -7.32
CA PHE A 45 -10.11 10.46 -6.10
C PHE A 45 -8.77 9.79 -6.43
N VAL A 46 -7.88 9.81 -5.47
CA VAL A 46 -6.58 9.16 -5.62
C VAL A 46 -6.55 7.95 -4.70
N TYR A 47 -6.22 6.79 -5.27
CA TYR A 47 -6.12 5.56 -4.50
C TYR A 47 -4.65 5.21 -4.31
N TYR A 48 -4.29 4.71 -3.16
CA TYR A 48 -2.91 4.30 -2.92
C TYR A 48 -2.82 3.33 -1.74
N SER A 49 -1.71 2.63 -1.64
CA SER A 49 -1.43 1.73 -0.53
C SER A 49 -0.27 2.27 0.28
N GLU A 50 -0.43 2.21 1.59
CA GLU A 50 0.56 2.66 2.54
C GLU A 50 1.03 1.50 3.37
N LEU A 51 2.31 1.43 3.68
CA LEU A 51 2.83 0.46 4.62
C LEU A 51 3.51 1.22 5.75
N ILE A 52 3.23 0.80 6.97
CA ILE A 52 3.93 1.34 8.13
C ILE A 52 4.66 0.20 8.78
N ASP A 53 5.99 0.35 8.94
CA ASP A 53 6.79 -0.57 9.73
C ASP A 53 6.93 0.01 11.12
N PHE A 54 6.76 -0.84 12.12
CA PHE A 54 6.91 -0.43 13.49
C PHE A 54 8.25 -0.96 14.03
N LYS A 55 9.00 -0.09 14.66
CA LYS A 55 10.26 -0.51 15.24
C LYS A 55 9.99 -1.47 16.41
N GLU A 56 8.92 -1.21 17.15
CA GLU A 56 8.51 -2.08 18.22
C GLU A 56 7.09 -2.52 17.96
N ALA A 57 6.78 -3.76 18.24
CA ALA A 57 5.46 -4.31 17.92
C ALA A 57 4.35 -3.53 18.59
N ILE A 58 3.26 -3.29 17.85
CA ILE A 58 2.08 -2.65 18.37
C ILE A 58 0.97 -3.69 18.30
N TYR A 59 0.51 -4.13 19.44
CA TYR A 59 -0.47 -5.21 19.57
C TYR A 59 -0.03 -6.43 18.73
N GLY A 60 1.23 -6.76 18.81
CA GLY A 60 1.78 -7.91 18.11
C GLY A 60 2.13 -7.67 16.64
N ALA A 61 1.83 -6.50 16.11
CA ALA A 61 2.09 -6.22 14.71
C ALA A 61 3.40 -5.46 14.55
N LEU A 62 4.21 -5.87 13.59
CA LEU A 62 5.41 -5.13 13.21
C LEU A 62 5.21 -4.38 11.90
N SER A 63 4.12 -4.59 11.20
CA SER A 63 3.79 -3.76 10.04
C SER A 63 2.30 -3.76 9.76
N ARG A 64 1.87 -2.77 9.02
CA ARG A 64 0.47 -2.65 8.64
C ARG A 64 0.39 -2.08 7.23
N ILE A 65 -0.41 -2.69 6.39
CA ILE A 65 -0.67 -2.19 5.05
C ILE A 65 -2.10 -1.70 4.99
N SER A 66 -2.28 -0.47 4.55
CA SER A 66 -3.59 0.14 4.42
C SER A 66 -3.81 0.60 2.99
N ARG A 67 -5.02 0.45 2.50
CA ARG A 67 -5.41 1.01 1.23
C ARG A 67 -6.33 2.17 1.48
N PHE A 68 -6.09 3.28 0.81
CA PHE A 68 -6.84 4.51 1.02
C PHE A 68 -7.40 5.06 -0.27
N LYS A 69 -8.51 5.78 -0.13
CA LYS A 69 -9.12 6.58 -1.16
C LYS A 69 -9.02 8.01 -0.68
N ALA A 70 -8.37 8.86 -1.43
CA ALA A 70 -8.06 10.22 -0.99
C ALA A 70 -8.76 11.28 -1.80
N ASN A 71 -9.20 12.33 -1.13
CA ASN A 71 -9.68 13.55 -1.77
C ASN A 71 -8.57 14.58 -1.61
N CYS A 72 -7.83 14.84 -2.66
CA CYS A 72 -6.67 15.72 -2.57
C CYS A 72 -7.05 17.20 -2.42
N ALA A 73 -8.26 17.57 -2.81
CA ALA A 73 -8.70 18.96 -2.64
C ALA A 73 -8.90 19.29 -1.17
N THR A 74 -9.33 18.34 -0.38
CA THR A 74 -9.60 18.55 1.04
C THR A 74 -8.56 17.91 1.93
N MET A 75 -7.64 17.13 1.36
CA MET A 75 -6.64 16.36 2.09
C MET A 75 -7.31 15.44 3.12
N GLU A 76 -8.35 14.76 2.65
CA GLU A 76 -9.05 13.77 3.43
C GLU A 76 -8.84 12.41 2.82
N LYS A 77 -8.89 11.38 3.62
CA LYS A 77 -8.77 10.02 3.11
C LYS A 77 -9.76 9.10 3.80
N ALA A 78 -10.18 8.09 3.09
CA ALA A 78 -11.06 7.05 3.63
C ALA A 78 -10.37 5.71 3.52
N SER A 79 -10.46 4.90 4.55
CA SER A 79 -9.85 3.58 4.56
C SER A 79 -10.67 2.61 3.73
N ILE A 80 -10.00 1.82 2.91
CA ILE A 80 -10.63 0.74 2.16
C ILE A 80 -10.28 -0.59 2.83
N SER A 81 -9.05 -0.76 3.27
CA SER A 81 -8.66 -1.97 3.97
C SER A 81 -7.43 -1.71 4.82
N ILE A 82 -7.30 -2.47 5.90
CA ILE A 82 -6.16 -2.41 6.78
C ILE A 82 -5.80 -3.83 7.15
N THR A 83 -4.55 -4.21 6.95
CA THR A 83 -4.08 -5.55 7.29
C THR A 83 -2.82 -5.42 8.13
N SER A 84 -2.78 -6.08 9.26
CA SER A 84 -1.62 -6.07 10.17
C SER A 84 -0.89 -7.39 10.13
N TYR A 85 0.44 -7.32 10.19
CA TYR A 85 1.31 -8.48 10.03
C TYR A 85 2.25 -8.62 11.21
N THR A 86 2.66 -9.84 11.53
CA THR A 86 3.60 -10.07 12.62
C THR A 86 5.03 -9.68 12.25
N GLY A 87 5.34 -9.58 10.97
CA GLY A 87 6.67 -9.19 10.52
C GLY A 87 6.70 -7.82 9.89
N GLN A 88 7.88 -7.32 9.65
CA GLN A 88 8.04 -6.03 8.97
C GLN A 88 7.79 -6.17 7.47
N MET A 89 7.48 -5.08 6.82
CA MET A 89 7.28 -5.02 5.37
C MET A 89 6.13 -5.90 4.89
N GLY A 90 5.10 -6.07 5.72
CA GLY A 90 3.93 -6.86 5.33
C GLY A 90 4.21 -8.34 5.22
N LYS A 91 5.11 -8.87 6.06
CA LYS A 91 5.50 -10.26 5.97
C LYS A 91 5.01 -11.07 7.15
N TYR A 92 5.07 -12.38 6.95
CA TYR A 92 4.72 -13.38 7.94
C TYR A 92 3.21 -13.46 8.16
N ILE A 93 2.75 -13.53 9.38
CA ILE A 93 1.38 -13.91 9.65
C ILE A 93 0.46 -12.69 9.71
N VAL A 94 -0.68 -12.77 9.05
CA VAL A 94 -1.72 -11.76 9.16
C VAL A 94 -2.42 -11.97 10.50
N ILE A 95 -2.46 -10.96 11.34
CA ILE A 95 -3.08 -11.07 12.64
C ILE A 95 -4.32 -10.21 12.76
N ASN A 96 -4.59 -9.34 11.78
CA ASN A 96 -5.78 -8.53 11.83
C ASN A 96 -6.06 -8.02 10.43
N GLU A 97 -7.31 -8.02 10.04
CA GLU A 97 -7.69 -7.53 8.75
C GLU A 97 -9.05 -6.89 8.85
N ALA A 98 -9.16 -5.66 8.40
CA ALA A 98 -10.42 -4.93 8.39
C ALA A 98 -10.68 -4.41 7.00
N LYS A 99 -11.94 -4.48 6.55
CA LYS A 99 -12.34 -3.95 5.27
C LYS A 99 -13.38 -2.89 5.48
N ASN A 100 -13.26 -1.80 4.75
CA ASN A 100 -14.16 -0.67 4.86
C ASN A 100 -14.65 -0.32 3.46
N ASP A 101 -15.67 0.51 3.36
CA ASP A 101 -16.27 0.82 2.07
C ASP A 101 -15.68 2.07 1.42
N GLY A 102 -14.74 2.71 2.05
CA GLY A 102 -14.11 3.89 1.46
C GLY A 102 -14.99 5.12 1.44
N THR A 103 -15.98 5.19 2.33
CA THR A 103 -16.90 6.32 2.36
C THR A 103 -16.69 7.26 3.53
N ARG A 104 -15.94 6.81 4.55
CA ARG A 104 -15.76 7.65 5.72
C ARG A 104 -14.45 8.41 5.60
N PHE A 105 -14.53 9.66 5.19
CA PHE A 105 -13.34 10.46 5.00
C PHE A 105 -12.93 11.19 6.28
N ILE A 106 -11.64 11.19 6.54
CA ILE A 106 -11.06 11.85 7.71
C ILE A 106 -9.97 12.75 7.21
N GLU A 107 -9.93 13.98 7.71
CA GLU A 107 -8.89 14.91 7.34
C GLU A 107 -7.56 14.41 7.88
N ASP A 108 -6.53 14.42 7.07
CA ASP A 108 -5.22 13.95 7.46
C ASP A 108 -4.13 14.70 6.69
N SER A 109 -4.18 16.02 6.75
CA SER A 109 -3.27 16.85 5.99
C SER A 109 -1.81 16.72 6.42
N GLN A 110 -1.56 16.05 7.55
CA GLN A 110 -0.19 15.84 8.01
C GLN A 110 0.40 14.52 7.50
N SER A 111 -0.40 13.68 6.89
CA SER A 111 0.08 12.39 6.41
C SER A 111 1.07 12.55 5.27
N SER A 112 2.28 12.04 5.44
CA SER A 112 3.32 12.11 4.42
C SER A 112 2.96 11.29 3.19
N THR A 113 2.33 10.15 3.38
CA THR A 113 1.94 9.29 2.25
C THR A 113 0.79 9.92 1.47
N LEU A 114 -0.17 10.56 2.13
CA LEU A 114 -1.25 11.26 1.47
C LEU A 114 -0.70 12.42 0.64
N LYS A 115 0.20 13.20 1.22
CA LYS A 115 0.83 14.32 0.50
C LYS A 115 1.58 13.81 -0.73
N PHE A 116 2.30 12.72 -0.58
CA PHE A 116 3.08 12.13 -1.67
C PHE A 116 2.15 11.68 -2.79
N ALA A 117 1.09 10.96 -2.46
CA ALA A 117 0.16 10.46 -3.47
C ALA A 117 -0.52 11.60 -4.21
N CYS A 118 -0.95 12.64 -3.49
CA CYS A 118 -1.62 13.77 -4.11
C CYS A 118 -0.67 14.59 -4.98
N ALA A 119 0.58 14.74 -4.56
CA ALA A 119 1.54 15.47 -5.37
C ALA A 119 1.86 14.74 -6.67
N ARG A 120 1.82 13.40 -6.62
CA ARG A 120 2.20 12.63 -7.79
C ARG A 120 1.12 12.59 -8.85
N THR A 121 -0.11 12.92 -8.52
CA THR A 121 -1.22 12.82 -9.45
C THR A 121 -1.71 14.17 -9.94
N LYS A 122 -0.96 15.23 -9.67
CA LYS A 122 -1.34 16.55 -10.15
C LYS A 122 -1.25 16.66 -11.65
#